data_9ecbad8be8fca6964271d8b0eee7da63
#
_entry.id   9ecbad8be8fca6964271d8b0eee7da63
#
_cell.length_a   1.000
_cell.length_b   1.000
_cell.length_c   1.000
_cell.angle_alpha   90.00
_cell.angle_beta   90.00
_cell.angle_gamma   90.00
#
_symmetry.space_group_name_H-M   'P 1'
#
loop_
_entity.id
_entity.type
_entity.pdbx_description
1 polymer ?
#
loop_
_entity_poly.entity_id
_entity_poly.type
_entity_poly.pdbx_seq_one_letter_code
_entity_poly.pdbx_strand_id
1 'polypeptide(L)'
;MGARETALNALIACRKGGAWSNAVLKDYIARDRLPPRDAALATRLCYGVLQNRNKLDFYLKQLLTGRLKDLHPVVRDILHLGLYQIYELDKVPESAAVNESVTLAKKYCKNPKAGALVNAVLRKAAATKGTLQEPVSYADRYSHPDELISLLKANLPRGKLEPMLIADNAAPRTVVQVNTLLSLIHISEPTRHAQ
;
A
#
# COMPACT_ATOMS: atom_id res chain seq x y z
N MET A 1 1.47 -12.87 -15.45
CA MET A 1 1.43 -12.63 -14.00
C MET A 1 0.18 -11.87 -13.64
N GLY A 2 -0.34 -11.98 -12.41
CA GLY A 2 -1.52 -11.21 -11.99
C GLY A 2 -1.13 -9.95 -11.20
N ALA A 3 -2.08 -9.02 -11.05
CA ALA A 3 -1.86 -7.72 -10.37
C ALA A 3 -1.18 -7.84 -8.99
N ARG A 4 -1.57 -8.81 -8.16
CA ARG A 4 -1.01 -9.04 -6.82
C ARG A 4 0.44 -9.50 -6.85
N GLU A 5 0.77 -10.35 -7.81
CA GLU A 5 2.13 -10.84 -8.02
C GLU A 5 3.06 -9.74 -8.52
N THR A 6 2.59 -8.93 -9.45
CA THR A 6 3.32 -7.74 -9.94
C THR A 6 3.58 -6.75 -8.81
N ALA A 7 2.57 -6.47 -7.97
CA ALA A 7 2.73 -5.63 -6.79
C ALA A 7 3.75 -6.19 -5.79
N LEU A 8 3.72 -7.52 -5.52
CA LEU A 8 4.70 -8.16 -4.65
C LEU A 8 6.12 -8.02 -5.18
N ASN A 9 6.32 -8.26 -6.48
CA ASN A 9 7.64 -8.14 -7.11
C ASN A 9 8.18 -6.70 -7.01
N ALA A 10 7.30 -5.71 -7.23
CA ALA A 10 7.67 -4.30 -7.07
C ALA A 10 8.07 -3.97 -5.62
N LEU A 11 7.30 -4.43 -4.62
CA LEU A 11 7.63 -4.26 -3.20
C LEU A 11 8.97 -4.90 -2.82
N ILE A 12 9.24 -6.12 -3.29
CA ILE A 12 10.51 -6.82 -3.08
C ILE A 12 11.67 -6.02 -3.70
N ALA A 13 11.50 -5.48 -4.91
CA ALA A 13 12.51 -4.70 -5.59
C ALA A 13 12.79 -3.37 -4.87
N CYS A 14 11.75 -2.64 -4.45
CA CYS A 14 11.89 -1.43 -3.65
C CYS A 14 12.66 -1.68 -2.34
N ARG A 15 12.38 -2.80 -1.67
CA ARG A 15 13.06 -3.15 -0.41
C ARG A 15 14.53 -3.52 -0.60
N LYS A 16 14.87 -4.21 -1.70
CA LYS A 16 16.24 -4.69 -1.95
C LYS A 16 17.17 -3.64 -2.50
N GLY A 17 16.69 -2.77 -3.33
CA GLY A 17 17.52 -1.89 -4.17
C GLY A 17 17.38 -0.40 -3.89
N GLY A 18 16.56 0.04 -2.92
CA GLY A 18 16.30 1.48 -2.72
C GLY A 18 15.74 2.18 -3.98
N ALA A 19 15.24 1.39 -4.92
CA ALA A 19 14.77 1.90 -6.20
C ALA A 19 13.47 2.71 -6.01
N TRP A 20 13.30 3.74 -6.83
CA TRP A 20 12.09 4.58 -6.83
C TRP A 20 10.86 3.75 -7.20
N SER A 21 9.89 3.71 -6.30
CA SER A 21 8.71 2.84 -6.40
C SER A 21 7.91 3.04 -7.69
N ASN A 22 7.83 4.28 -8.21
CA ASN A 22 7.11 4.62 -9.43
C ASN A 22 7.77 4.00 -10.68
N ALA A 23 9.09 4.11 -10.82
CA ALA A 23 9.82 3.56 -11.95
C ALA A 23 9.73 2.02 -11.94
N VAL A 24 10.05 1.40 -10.80
CA VAL A 24 10.00 -0.06 -10.63
C VAL A 24 8.62 -0.61 -10.93
N LEU A 25 7.57 -0.01 -10.38
CA LEU A 25 6.21 -0.49 -10.59
C LEU A 25 5.78 -0.37 -12.05
N LYS A 26 6.10 0.75 -12.70
CA LYS A 26 5.82 0.96 -14.14
C LYS A 26 6.49 -0.11 -15.00
N ASP A 27 7.77 -0.41 -14.72
CA ASP A 27 8.54 -1.43 -15.45
C ASP A 27 7.94 -2.83 -15.27
N TYR A 28 7.53 -3.18 -14.04
CA TYR A 28 6.89 -4.48 -13.78
C TYR A 28 5.52 -4.60 -14.44
N ILE A 29 4.70 -3.55 -14.43
CA ILE A 29 3.40 -3.52 -15.13
C ILE A 29 3.58 -3.72 -16.63
N ALA A 30 4.55 -3.02 -17.24
CA ALA A 30 4.86 -3.14 -18.66
C ALA A 30 5.42 -4.54 -19.00
N ARG A 31 6.37 -5.05 -18.21
CA ARG A 31 6.95 -6.38 -18.37
C ARG A 31 5.89 -7.48 -18.33
N ASP A 32 4.98 -7.39 -17.36
CA ASP A 32 3.95 -8.40 -17.14
C ASP A 32 2.73 -8.19 -18.06
N ARG A 33 2.72 -7.13 -18.88
CA ARG A 33 1.65 -6.77 -19.83
C ARG A 33 0.27 -6.79 -19.19
N LEU A 34 0.17 -6.17 -18.00
CA LEU A 34 -1.09 -6.15 -17.27
C LEU A 34 -2.15 -5.33 -18.02
N PRO A 35 -3.39 -5.84 -18.10
CA PRO A 35 -4.52 -5.04 -18.60
C PRO A 35 -4.77 -3.85 -17.67
N PRO A 36 -5.41 -2.75 -18.14
CA PRO A 36 -5.56 -1.51 -17.38
C PRO A 36 -6.16 -1.69 -15.97
N ARG A 37 -7.14 -2.59 -15.83
CA ARG A 37 -7.77 -2.90 -14.54
C ARG A 37 -6.78 -3.52 -13.55
N ASP A 38 -5.98 -4.49 -14.01
CA ASP A 38 -4.99 -5.16 -13.17
C ASP A 38 -3.79 -4.28 -12.88
N ALA A 39 -3.38 -3.43 -13.83
CA ALA A 39 -2.37 -2.41 -13.62
C ALA A 39 -2.79 -1.40 -12.54
N ALA A 40 -4.05 -0.95 -12.56
CA ALA A 40 -4.61 -0.08 -11.53
C ALA A 40 -4.63 -0.77 -10.14
N LEU A 41 -5.02 -2.06 -10.09
CA LEU A 41 -4.98 -2.83 -8.84
C LEU A 41 -3.55 -3.02 -8.32
N ALA A 42 -2.59 -3.38 -9.19
CA ALA A 42 -1.19 -3.53 -8.82
C ALA A 42 -0.62 -2.22 -8.25
N THR A 43 -0.97 -1.10 -8.89
CA THR A 43 -0.58 0.24 -8.47
C THR A 43 -1.14 0.57 -7.09
N ARG A 44 -2.44 0.35 -6.89
CA ARG A 44 -3.09 0.60 -5.60
C ARG A 44 -2.53 -0.27 -4.48
N LEU A 45 -2.23 -1.54 -4.77
CA LEU A 45 -1.63 -2.47 -3.80
C LEU A 45 -0.20 -2.06 -3.43
N CYS A 46 0.64 -1.75 -4.40
CA CYS A 46 2.03 -1.39 -4.16
C CYS A 46 2.13 -0.09 -3.34
N TYR A 47 1.51 0.99 -3.81
CA TYR A 47 1.55 2.28 -3.10
C TYR A 47 0.81 2.24 -1.76
N GLY A 48 -0.32 1.55 -1.70
CA GLY A 48 -1.09 1.42 -0.47
C GLY A 48 -0.31 0.70 0.63
N VAL A 49 0.43 -0.37 0.29
CA VAL A 49 1.30 -1.05 1.24
C VAL A 49 2.47 -0.17 1.66
N LEU A 50 3.13 0.52 0.72
CA LEU A 50 4.24 1.42 1.05
C LEU A 50 3.80 2.57 1.97
N GLN A 51 2.67 3.19 1.65
CA GLN A 51 2.10 4.30 2.42
C GLN A 51 1.64 3.90 3.82
N ASN A 52 1.10 2.67 3.98
CA ASN A 52 0.54 2.21 5.26
C ASN A 52 1.46 1.22 6.01
N ARG A 53 2.75 1.19 5.71
CA ARG A 53 3.66 0.15 6.18
C ARG A 53 3.71 0.03 7.70
N ASN A 54 3.84 1.14 8.43
CA ASN A 54 3.92 1.12 9.89
C ASN A 54 2.58 0.71 10.52
N LYS A 55 1.46 1.20 9.96
CA LYS A 55 0.10 0.78 10.38
C LYS A 55 -0.11 -0.71 10.19
N LEU A 56 0.30 -1.26 9.05
CA LEU A 56 0.22 -2.68 8.76
C LEU A 56 1.13 -3.51 9.69
N ASP A 57 2.33 -3.01 9.99
CA ASP A 57 3.22 -3.64 10.99
C ASP A 57 2.61 -3.64 12.39
N PHE A 58 1.93 -2.57 12.78
CA PHE A 58 1.24 -2.48 14.05
C PHE A 58 0.14 -3.56 14.17
N TYR A 59 -0.66 -3.75 13.14
CA TYR A 59 -1.65 -4.83 13.11
C TYR A 59 -1.00 -6.22 13.09
N LEU A 60 0.08 -6.42 12.31
CA LEU A 60 0.80 -7.68 12.31
C LEU A 60 1.32 -8.08 13.70
N LYS A 61 1.82 -7.14 14.49
CA LYS A 61 2.28 -7.40 15.87
C LYS A 61 1.19 -7.98 16.75
N GLN A 62 -0.08 -7.61 16.55
CA GLN A 62 -1.23 -8.12 17.30
C GLN A 62 -1.70 -9.50 16.80
N LEU A 63 -1.52 -9.76 15.51
CA LEU A 63 -1.99 -10.99 14.86
C LEU A 63 -1.01 -12.15 15.01
N LEU A 64 0.29 -11.85 15.07
CA LEU A 64 1.35 -12.83 15.16
C LEU A 64 1.49 -13.37 16.59
N THR A 65 1.84 -14.66 16.71
CA THR A 65 2.27 -15.26 17.97
C THR A 65 3.77 -15.05 18.24
N GLY A 66 4.54 -14.83 17.18
CA GLY A 66 5.99 -14.54 17.22
C GLY A 66 6.31 -13.07 16.96
N ARG A 67 7.59 -12.74 16.96
CA ARG A 67 8.05 -11.37 16.73
C ARG A 67 8.08 -11.05 15.24
N LEU A 68 7.64 -9.84 14.88
CA LEU A 68 7.64 -9.35 13.49
C LEU A 68 9.02 -9.42 12.81
N LYS A 69 10.09 -9.18 13.57
CA LYS A 69 11.49 -9.21 13.08
C LYS A 69 11.97 -10.60 12.66
N ASP A 70 11.33 -11.65 13.17
CA ASP A 70 11.71 -13.03 12.86
C ASP A 70 11.04 -13.53 11.55
N LEU A 71 10.12 -12.75 10.98
CA LEU A 71 9.50 -13.08 9.70
C LEU A 71 10.49 -12.93 8.54
N HIS A 72 10.46 -13.91 7.64
CA HIS A 72 11.16 -13.76 6.37
C HIS A 72 10.60 -12.53 5.62
N PRO A 73 11.46 -11.65 5.07
CA PRO A 73 11.02 -10.39 4.47
C PRO A 73 9.93 -10.53 3.40
N VAL A 74 10.00 -11.57 2.55
CA VAL A 74 8.98 -11.83 1.52
C VAL A 74 7.63 -12.23 2.16
N VAL A 75 7.65 -12.99 3.25
CA VAL A 75 6.42 -13.36 3.99
C VAL A 75 5.78 -12.10 4.56
N ARG A 76 6.58 -11.18 5.10
CA ARG A 76 6.09 -9.88 5.62
C ARG A 76 5.46 -9.05 4.49
N ASP A 77 6.10 -8.95 3.32
CA ASP A 77 5.56 -8.24 2.16
C ASP A 77 4.21 -8.85 1.70
N ILE A 78 4.09 -10.18 1.70
CA ILE A 78 2.84 -10.90 1.35
C ILE A 78 1.75 -10.63 2.40
N LEU A 79 2.10 -10.67 3.69
CA LEU A 79 1.16 -10.36 4.77
C LEU A 79 0.67 -8.90 4.70
N HIS A 80 1.55 -7.95 4.40
CA HIS A 80 1.16 -6.55 4.15
C HIS A 80 0.16 -6.43 3.00
N LEU A 81 0.41 -7.11 1.86
CA LEU A 81 -0.51 -7.13 0.74
C LEU A 81 -1.88 -7.71 1.11
N GLY A 82 -1.90 -8.80 1.88
CA GLY A 82 -3.13 -9.42 2.37
C GLY A 82 -3.90 -8.51 3.31
N LEU A 83 -3.24 -7.95 4.32
CA LEU A 83 -3.84 -7.03 5.29
C LEU A 83 -4.37 -5.76 4.63
N TYR A 84 -3.59 -5.15 3.72
CA TYR A 84 -4.04 -3.97 3.00
C TYR A 84 -5.34 -4.23 2.22
N GLN A 85 -5.45 -5.40 1.58
CA GLN A 85 -6.68 -5.79 0.89
C GLN A 85 -7.86 -5.97 1.85
N ILE A 86 -7.64 -6.59 3.01
CA ILE A 86 -8.70 -6.86 4.01
C ILE A 86 -9.19 -5.57 4.66
N TYR A 87 -8.28 -4.65 5.02
CA TYR A 87 -8.63 -3.46 5.80
C TYR A 87 -8.95 -2.22 4.97
N GLU A 88 -8.36 -2.08 3.78
CA GLU A 88 -8.41 -0.83 3.01
C GLU A 88 -9.12 -0.97 1.64
N LEU A 89 -9.50 -2.20 1.24
CA LEU A 89 -10.15 -2.43 -0.06
C LEU A 89 -11.52 -3.10 0.10
N ASP A 90 -12.58 -2.31 0.17
CA ASP A 90 -13.96 -2.82 0.34
C ASP A 90 -14.46 -3.69 -0.83
N LYS A 91 -13.91 -3.48 -2.03
CA LYS A 91 -14.31 -4.23 -3.23
C LYS A 91 -13.60 -5.56 -3.42
N VAL A 92 -12.66 -5.92 -2.53
CA VAL A 92 -11.94 -7.19 -2.58
C VAL A 92 -12.51 -8.11 -1.51
N PRO A 93 -13.08 -9.28 -1.90
CA PRO A 93 -13.51 -10.26 -0.91
C PRO A 93 -12.33 -10.73 -0.05
N GLU A 94 -12.53 -10.81 1.26
CA GLU A 94 -11.49 -11.22 2.21
C GLU A 94 -10.95 -12.63 1.89
N SER A 95 -11.83 -13.54 1.49
CA SER A 95 -11.44 -14.89 1.05
C SER A 95 -10.49 -14.87 -0.16
N ALA A 96 -10.70 -13.95 -1.10
CA ALA A 96 -9.81 -13.79 -2.25
C ALA A 96 -8.46 -13.22 -1.82
N ALA A 97 -8.44 -12.22 -0.93
CA ALA A 97 -7.20 -11.68 -0.37
C ALA A 97 -6.37 -12.75 0.33
N VAL A 98 -7.01 -13.62 1.13
CA VAL A 98 -6.35 -14.73 1.83
C VAL A 98 -5.81 -15.76 0.83
N ASN A 99 -6.65 -16.28 -0.08
CA ASN A 99 -6.27 -17.34 -1.00
C ASN A 99 -5.12 -16.94 -1.93
N GLU A 100 -5.19 -15.74 -2.49
CA GLU A 100 -4.14 -15.20 -3.35
C GLU A 100 -2.82 -15.00 -2.58
N SER A 101 -2.89 -14.50 -1.36
CA SER A 101 -1.70 -14.35 -0.52
C SER A 101 -1.05 -15.69 -0.17
N VAL A 102 -1.85 -16.73 0.10
CA VAL A 102 -1.35 -18.10 0.33
C VAL A 102 -0.69 -18.66 -0.94
N THR A 103 -1.27 -18.40 -2.10
CA THR A 103 -0.69 -18.82 -3.39
C THR A 103 0.66 -18.15 -3.63
N LEU A 104 0.77 -16.84 -3.36
CA LEU A 104 2.04 -16.11 -3.43
C LEU A 104 3.06 -16.66 -2.43
N ALA A 105 2.66 -16.98 -1.20
CA ALA A 105 3.55 -17.54 -0.20
C ALA A 105 4.12 -18.90 -0.64
N LYS A 106 3.28 -19.78 -1.19
CA LYS A 106 3.73 -21.06 -1.73
C LYS A 106 4.70 -20.90 -2.91
N LYS A 107 4.50 -19.88 -3.76
CA LYS A 107 5.32 -19.62 -4.94
C LYS A 107 6.67 -18.98 -4.60
N TYR A 108 6.68 -18.03 -3.68
CA TYR A 108 7.85 -17.16 -3.43
C TYR A 108 8.67 -17.56 -2.20
N CYS A 109 8.14 -18.41 -1.31
CA CYS A 109 8.83 -18.84 -0.11
C CYS A 109 9.27 -20.30 -0.22
N LYS A 110 10.56 -20.55 0.02
CA LYS A 110 11.10 -21.93 0.02
C LYS A 110 10.56 -22.79 1.17
N ASN A 111 10.15 -22.14 2.29
CA ASN A 111 9.61 -22.85 3.45
C ASN A 111 8.14 -23.23 3.22
N PRO A 112 7.80 -24.54 3.22
CA PRO A 112 6.42 -24.98 3.02
C PRO A 112 5.44 -24.50 4.09
N LYS A 113 5.94 -24.17 5.29
CA LYS A 113 5.14 -23.62 6.40
C LYS A 113 4.71 -22.16 6.18
N ALA A 114 5.34 -21.45 5.22
CA ALA A 114 5.00 -20.05 4.95
C ALA A 114 3.54 -19.86 4.51
N GLY A 115 3.03 -20.74 3.66
CA GLY A 115 1.62 -20.72 3.23
C GLY A 115 0.64 -20.91 4.38
N ALA A 116 0.95 -21.85 5.30
CA ALA A 116 0.12 -22.11 6.48
C ALA A 116 0.12 -20.89 7.44
N LEU A 117 1.29 -20.28 7.67
CA LEU A 117 1.41 -19.07 8.48
C LEU A 117 0.60 -17.90 7.87
N VAL A 118 0.76 -17.64 6.58
CA VAL A 118 0.02 -16.57 5.89
C VAL A 118 -1.49 -16.80 5.98
N ASN A 119 -1.94 -18.04 5.77
CA ASN A 119 -3.35 -18.39 5.90
C ASN A 119 -3.89 -18.14 7.33
N ALA A 120 -3.17 -18.60 8.36
CA ALA A 120 -3.58 -18.44 9.74
C ALA A 120 -3.67 -16.95 10.15
N VAL A 121 -2.64 -16.17 9.80
CA VAL A 121 -2.60 -14.74 10.13
C VAL A 121 -3.68 -13.95 9.42
N LEU A 122 -3.87 -14.16 8.11
CA LEU A 122 -4.86 -13.39 7.35
C LEU A 122 -6.31 -13.81 7.65
N ARG A 123 -6.57 -15.09 7.96
CA ARG A 123 -7.89 -15.51 8.46
C ARG A 123 -8.20 -14.90 9.83
N LYS A 124 -7.21 -14.85 10.73
CA LYS A 124 -7.36 -14.16 12.01
C LYS A 124 -7.62 -12.68 11.79
N ALA A 125 -6.91 -12.03 10.86
CA ALA A 125 -7.13 -10.64 10.50
C ALA A 125 -8.56 -10.38 10.02
N ALA A 126 -9.09 -11.20 9.11
CA ALA A 126 -10.45 -11.10 8.63
C ALA A 126 -11.48 -11.30 9.75
N ALA A 127 -11.29 -12.28 10.62
CA ALA A 127 -12.19 -12.56 11.74
C ALA A 127 -12.17 -11.46 12.83
N THR A 128 -11.06 -10.74 12.97
CA THR A 128 -10.88 -9.67 13.98
C THR A 128 -10.95 -8.26 13.38
N LYS A 129 -11.45 -8.11 12.17
CA LYS A 129 -11.64 -6.81 11.52
C LYS A 129 -12.53 -5.92 12.38
N GLY A 130 -12.04 -4.73 12.73
CA GLY A 130 -12.74 -3.78 13.59
C GLY A 130 -12.63 -4.03 15.11
N THR A 131 -11.95 -5.12 15.54
CA THR A 131 -11.75 -5.42 16.97
C THR A 131 -10.30 -5.27 17.43
N LEU A 132 -9.35 -5.13 16.48
CA LEU A 132 -7.95 -4.88 16.82
C LEU A 132 -7.79 -3.47 17.38
N GLN A 133 -6.79 -3.31 18.24
CA GLN A 133 -6.44 -1.98 18.75
C GLN A 133 -5.93 -1.10 17.60
N GLU A 134 -6.44 0.13 17.56
CA GLU A 134 -5.95 1.14 16.62
C GLU A 134 -4.62 1.73 17.12
N PRO A 135 -3.71 2.10 16.18
CA PRO A 135 -2.45 2.72 16.57
C PRO A 135 -2.67 4.08 17.23
N VAL A 136 -2.05 4.28 18.39
CA VAL A 136 -2.13 5.53 19.17
C VAL A 136 -1.03 6.50 18.72
N SER A 137 0.16 5.99 18.36
CA SER A 137 1.26 6.85 17.92
C SER A 137 0.97 7.42 16.52
N TYR A 138 1.35 8.67 16.28
CA TYR A 138 1.25 9.28 14.95
C TYR A 138 2.09 8.52 13.91
N ALA A 139 3.25 8.01 14.30
CA ALA A 139 4.13 7.25 13.43
C ALA A 139 3.48 5.96 12.90
N ASP A 140 2.80 5.21 13.75
CA ASP A 140 2.09 4.01 13.34
C ASP A 140 0.78 4.34 12.61
N ARG A 141 0.01 5.33 13.12
CA ARG A 141 -1.31 5.68 12.60
C ARG A 141 -1.25 6.25 11.18
N TYR A 142 -0.29 7.14 10.94
CA TYR A 142 -0.10 7.81 9.65
C TYR A 142 1.07 7.26 8.84
N SER A 143 1.76 6.22 9.35
CA SER A 143 2.88 5.54 8.69
C SER A 143 4.05 6.46 8.30
N HIS A 144 4.37 7.41 9.18
CA HIS A 144 5.52 8.28 9.02
C HIS A 144 6.67 7.85 9.96
N PRO A 145 7.95 8.07 9.59
CA PRO A 145 9.07 7.81 10.49
C PRO A 145 9.01 8.66 11.77
N ASP A 146 9.41 8.10 12.91
CA ASP A 146 9.40 8.81 14.20
C ASP A 146 10.26 10.08 14.17
N GLU A 147 11.38 10.06 13.44
CA GLU A 147 12.26 11.21 13.25
C GLU A 147 11.54 12.36 12.53
N LEU A 148 10.77 12.04 11.49
CA LEU A 148 9.98 13.03 10.76
C LEU A 148 8.87 13.61 11.66
N ILE A 149 8.15 12.76 12.39
CA ILE A 149 7.12 13.21 13.35
C ILE A 149 7.73 14.16 14.38
N SER A 150 8.89 13.83 14.92
CA SER A 150 9.59 14.66 15.91
C SER A 150 10.00 16.01 15.31
N LEU A 151 10.54 16.01 14.10
CA LEU A 151 10.93 17.21 13.37
C LEU A 151 9.72 18.13 13.09
N LEU A 152 8.64 17.55 12.59
CA LEU A 152 7.41 18.30 12.30
C LEU A 152 6.78 18.86 13.58
N LYS A 153 6.77 18.09 14.67
CA LYS A 153 6.25 18.53 15.97
C LYS A 153 7.03 19.72 16.54
N ALA A 154 8.35 19.77 16.30
CA ALA A 154 9.20 20.87 16.74
C ALA A 154 8.98 22.15 15.93
N ASN A 155 8.61 22.04 14.64
CA ASN A 155 8.55 23.17 13.71
C ASN A 155 7.12 23.64 13.38
N LEU A 156 6.10 22.85 13.68
CA LEU A 156 4.71 23.22 13.39
C LEU A 156 4.02 23.87 14.60
N PRO A 157 3.12 24.83 14.37
CA PRO A 157 2.25 25.35 15.40
C PRO A 157 1.43 24.24 16.08
N ARG A 158 1.11 24.43 17.36
CA ARG A 158 0.28 23.47 18.13
C ARG A 158 -1.03 23.15 17.37
N GLY A 159 -1.40 21.88 17.31
CA GLY A 159 -2.61 21.40 16.65
C GLY A 159 -2.55 21.30 15.12
N LYS A 160 -1.42 21.64 14.46
CA LYS A 160 -1.27 21.54 13.00
C LYS A 160 -0.65 20.23 12.51
N LEU A 161 -0.03 19.46 13.40
CA LEU A 161 0.65 18.22 13.04
C LEU A 161 -0.34 17.18 12.47
N GLU A 162 -1.40 16.85 13.19
CA GLU A 162 -2.34 15.82 12.76
C GLU A 162 -3.07 16.18 11.45
N PRO A 163 -3.62 17.40 11.27
CA PRO A 163 -4.18 17.81 9.99
C PRO A 163 -3.20 17.70 8.82
N MET A 164 -1.91 18.00 9.04
CA MET A 164 -0.87 17.85 8.02
C MET A 164 -0.66 16.38 7.65
N LEU A 165 -0.52 15.48 8.62
CA LEU A 165 -0.33 14.06 8.38
C LEU A 165 -1.53 13.42 7.66
N ILE A 166 -2.75 13.88 7.96
CA ILE A 166 -3.96 13.48 7.25
C ILE A 166 -3.90 13.95 5.79
N ALA A 167 -3.50 15.20 5.57
CA ALA A 167 -3.39 15.77 4.22
C ALA A 167 -2.32 15.04 3.38
N ASP A 168 -1.18 14.69 3.96
CA ASP A 168 -0.11 13.94 3.30
C ASP A 168 -0.56 12.53 2.84
N ASN A 169 -1.44 11.90 3.61
CA ASN A 169 -1.99 10.59 3.29
C ASN A 169 -3.22 10.65 2.37
N ALA A 170 -3.77 11.83 2.14
CA ALA A 170 -4.93 11.99 1.26
C ALA A 170 -4.54 11.79 -0.22
N ALA A 171 -5.50 11.32 -1.03
CA ALA A 171 -5.30 11.24 -2.46
C ALA A 171 -5.05 12.66 -3.02
N PRO A 172 -3.96 12.90 -3.77
CA PRO A 172 -3.69 14.20 -4.33
C PRO A 172 -4.77 14.60 -5.33
N ARG A 173 -5.15 15.86 -5.33
CA ARG A 173 -6.04 16.39 -6.36
C ARG A 173 -5.32 16.41 -7.71
N THR A 174 -6.04 16.11 -8.77
CA THR A 174 -5.50 16.27 -10.11
C THR A 174 -5.30 17.77 -10.36
N VAL A 175 -4.06 18.17 -10.53
CA VAL A 175 -3.71 19.56 -10.86
C VAL A 175 -3.18 19.59 -12.29
N VAL A 176 -3.73 20.46 -13.10
CA VAL A 176 -3.29 20.68 -14.48
C VAL A 176 -2.68 22.07 -14.56
N GLN A 177 -1.43 22.16 -14.96
CA GLN A 177 -0.81 23.43 -15.28
C GLN A 177 -1.14 23.77 -16.74
N VAL A 178 -1.90 24.84 -16.91
CA VAL A 178 -2.24 25.34 -18.25
C VAL A 178 -1.02 26.06 -18.83
N ASN A 179 -0.61 25.68 -20.06
CA ASN A 179 0.41 26.42 -20.77
C ASN A 179 -0.21 27.70 -21.35
N THR A 180 0.02 28.81 -20.67
CA THR A 180 -0.52 30.14 -21.08
C THR A 180 0.11 30.69 -22.38
N LEU A 181 1.16 30.06 -22.87
CA LEU A 181 1.74 30.40 -24.22
C LEU A 181 0.97 29.77 -25.36
N LEU A 182 0.14 28.75 -25.08
CA LEU A 182 -0.81 28.21 -26.04
C LEU A 182 -2.08 29.05 -26.01
N SER A 183 -2.65 29.36 -27.18
CA SER A 183 -3.82 30.23 -27.38
C SER A 183 -4.94 29.99 -26.35
N LEU A 184 -5.49 31.05 -25.79
CA LEU A 184 -6.62 31.02 -24.84
C LEU A 184 -7.87 30.30 -25.39
N ILE A 185 -8.03 30.17 -26.69
CA ILE A 185 -9.13 29.43 -27.36
C ILE A 185 -9.12 27.95 -26.96
N HIS A 186 -7.93 27.34 -26.75
CA HIS A 186 -7.82 25.93 -26.32
C HIS A 186 -8.02 25.73 -24.80
N ILE A 187 -8.05 26.81 -24.05
CA ILE A 187 -8.21 26.79 -22.58
C ILE A 187 -9.68 27.00 -22.19
N SER A 188 -10.43 27.80 -22.94
CA SER A 188 -11.79 28.24 -22.60
C SER A 188 -12.92 27.38 -23.14
N GLU A 189 -12.66 26.46 -24.07
CA GLU A 189 -13.70 25.60 -24.69
C GLU A 189 -13.39 24.08 -24.63
N PRO A 190 -13.25 23.45 -23.44
CA PRO A 190 -13.11 22.00 -23.41
C PRO A 190 -14.42 21.22 -23.56
N THR A 191 -15.59 21.85 -23.69
CA THR A 191 -16.85 21.15 -23.45
C THR A 191 -18.00 21.42 -24.41
N ARG A 192 -17.83 22.18 -25.51
CA ARG A 192 -18.96 22.47 -26.43
C ARG A 192 -19.15 21.48 -27.58
N HIS A 193 -18.35 20.40 -27.68
CA HIS A 193 -18.50 19.42 -28.76
C HIS A 193 -19.02 18.05 -28.29
N ALA A 194 -19.64 17.96 -27.12
CA ALA A 194 -20.30 16.73 -26.62
C ALA A 194 -21.81 16.97 -26.43
N GLN A 195 -22.49 17.45 -27.49
CA GLN A 195 -23.94 17.37 -27.59
C GLN A 195 -24.31 16.92 -28.99
#